data_da9f8277cfc5622e3bee83149cb9898b
#
_entry.id   da9f8277cfc5622e3bee83149cb9898b
#
_cell.length_a   1.000
_cell.length_b   1.000
_cell.length_c   1.000
_cell.angle_alpha   90.00
_cell.angle_beta   90.00
_cell.angle_gamma   90.00
#
_symmetry.space_group_name_H-M   'P 1'
#
loop_
_entity.id
_entity.type
_entity.pdbx_description
1 polymer ?
#
loop_
_entity_poly.entity_id
_entity_poly.type
_entity_poly.pdbx_seq_one_letter_code
_entity_poly.pdbx_strand_id
1 'polypeptide(L)'
;WKIVCKTCGATMSSGTTHGPYACGNWTYVNAAQHMRTKECGRGDYSTTEYASHRATTRYEQYSASQHKRYSYCADCNSTVGSMSYEGHTFTGSTSNGQVISICSLCGYTKTTAQTFTVSYNANGGSNAPASQTKVHGVTLTLSSTIPYRFNYEFLGWSASSSATTATYTAGGSYTGNVSVTLFAVWRYKPATY
;
A
#
# COMPACT_ATOMS: atom_id res chain seq x y z
N TRP A 1 -22.98 -62.00 8.87
CA TRP A 1 -21.84 -61.11 8.92
C TRP A 1 -21.93 -60.15 7.73
N LYS A 2 -22.04 -58.84 7.99
CA LYS A 2 -21.94 -57.84 6.93
C LYS A 2 -20.45 -57.54 6.71
N ILE A 3 -19.95 -57.87 5.55
CA ILE A 3 -18.59 -57.43 5.16
C ILE A 3 -18.69 -56.00 4.67
N VAL A 4 -17.98 -55.12 5.30
CA VAL A 4 -17.93 -53.69 4.93
C VAL A 4 -16.57 -53.39 4.33
N CYS A 5 -16.54 -52.81 3.17
CA CYS A 5 -15.29 -52.34 2.56
C CYS A 5 -14.61 -51.31 3.46
N LYS A 6 -13.39 -51.62 3.93
CA LYS A 6 -12.62 -50.70 4.81
C LYS A 6 -12.29 -49.35 4.16
N THR A 7 -12.27 -49.33 2.85
CA THR A 7 -11.91 -48.12 2.09
C THR A 7 -13.14 -47.25 1.82
N CYS A 8 -14.33 -47.83 1.69
CA CYS A 8 -15.55 -47.13 1.24
C CYS A 8 -16.75 -47.21 2.18
N GLY A 9 -16.73 -48.06 3.13
CA GLY A 9 -17.87 -48.27 4.00
C GLY A 9 -19.06 -48.99 3.33
N ALA A 10 -18.95 -49.36 2.05
CA ALA A 10 -20.03 -50.09 1.36
C ALA A 10 -20.19 -51.50 1.90
N THR A 11 -21.44 -51.92 2.10
CA THR A 11 -21.75 -53.34 2.44
C THR A 11 -21.50 -54.21 1.22
N MET A 12 -20.67 -55.23 1.36
CA MET A 12 -20.29 -56.13 0.27
C MET A 12 -21.04 -57.47 0.39
N SER A 13 -21.51 -58.01 -0.73
CA SER A 13 -21.87 -59.43 -0.82
C SER A 13 -20.60 -60.29 -0.87
N SER A 14 -20.68 -61.52 -0.35
CA SER A 14 -19.55 -62.45 -0.30
C SER A 14 -18.90 -62.59 -1.69
N GLY A 15 -17.59 -62.31 -1.79
CA GLY A 15 -16.81 -62.54 -3.01
C GLY A 15 -16.49 -61.31 -3.87
N THR A 16 -16.92 -60.12 -3.51
CA THR A 16 -16.59 -58.90 -4.25
C THR A 16 -15.45 -58.12 -3.58
N THR A 17 -14.35 -57.93 -4.27
CA THR A 17 -13.30 -57.01 -3.87
C THR A 17 -13.50 -55.69 -4.62
N HIS A 18 -13.79 -54.62 -3.90
CA HIS A 18 -13.78 -53.30 -4.49
C HIS A 18 -12.35 -52.81 -4.65
N GLY A 19 -12.00 -52.29 -5.82
CA GLY A 19 -10.72 -51.66 -6.09
C GLY A 19 -10.54 -50.34 -5.36
N PRO A 20 -9.37 -49.71 -5.48
CA PRO A 20 -9.13 -48.40 -4.86
C PRO A 20 -10.11 -47.33 -5.37
N TYR A 21 -10.50 -46.39 -4.49
CA TYR A 21 -11.40 -45.30 -4.84
C TYR A 21 -10.77 -44.32 -5.83
N ALA A 22 -11.56 -43.93 -6.82
CA ALA A 22 -11.40 -42.66 -7.49
C ALA A 22 -12.27 -41.62 -6.74
N CYS A 23 -11.64 -40.58 -6.24
CA CYS A 23 -12.34 -39.43 -5.66
C CYS A 23 -12.42 -38.32 -6.70
N GLY A 24 -13.61 -37.85 -6.98
CA GLY A 24 -13.81 -36.64 -7.76
C GLY A 24 -13.28 -35.39 -7.03
N ASN A 25 -13.19 -34.30 -7.75
CA ASN A 25 -12.82 -33.02 -7.18
C ASN A 25 -13.90 -32.54 -6.20
N TRP A 26 -13.48 -31.76 -5.22
CA TRP A 26 -14.40 -31.07 -4.32
C TRP A 26 -15.19 -29.99 -5.08
N THR A 27 -16.49 -29.97 -4.89
CA THR A 27 -17.40 -29.00 -5.48
C THR A 27 -18.07 -28.19 -4.38
N TYR A 28 -18.20 -26.90 -4.56
CA TYR A 28 -18.89 -26.00 -3.62
C TYR A 28 -20.38 -26.39 -3.53
N VAL A 29 -20.92 -26.46 -2.31
CA VAL A 29 -22.33 -26.66 -2.02
C VAL A 29 -22.97 -25.41 -1.44
N ASN A 30 -22.40 -24.89 -0.36
CA ASN A 30 -22.85 -23.68 0.32
C ASN A 30 -21.71 -23.10 1.17
N ALA A 31 -21.98 -22.02 1.92
CA ALA A 31 -20.96 -21.36 2.75
C ALA A 31 -20.32 -22.24 3.83
N ALA A 32 -20.95 -23.34 4.22
CA ALA A 32 -20.47 -24.24 5.27
C ALA A 32 -19.73 -25.47 4.72
N GLN A 33 -20.14 -25.96 3.55
CA GLN A 33 -19.74 -27.30 3.07
C GLN A 33 -19.41 -27.32 1.58
N HIS A 34 -18.49 -28.20 1.23
CA HIS A 34 -18.25 -28.70 -0.12
C HIS A 34 -18.52 -30.22 -0.19
N MET A 35 -18.68 -30.73 -1.38
CA MET A 35 -18.92 -32.18 -1.62
C MET A 35 -18.00 -32.72 -2.70
N ARG A 36 -17.78 -34.03 -2.69
CA ARG A 36 -17.20 -34.78 -3.80
C ARG A 36 -17.86 -36.12 -3.94
N THR A 37 -17.85 -36.66 -5.15
CA THR A 37 -18.26 -38.03 -5.41
C THR A 37 -17.08 -38.98 -5.18
N LYS A 38 -17.31 -40.08 -4.48
CA LYS A 38 -16.39 -41.21 -4.36
C LYS A 38 -16.97 -42.36 -5.15
N GLU A 39 -16.26 -42.84 -6.14
CA GLU A 39 -16.64 -43.95 -6.98
C GLU A 39 -15.74 -45.15 -6.73
N CYS A 40 -16.31 -46.33 -6.67
CA CYS A 40 -15.56 -47.59 -6.69
C CYS A 40 -14.93 -47.80 -8.07
N GLY A 41 -13.70 -48.35 -8.12
CA GLY A 41 -12.98 -48.58 -9.38
C GLY A 41 -13.68 -49.50 -10.40
N ARG A 42 -14.82 -50.12 -10.01
CA ARG A 42 -15.71 -50.88 -10.93
C ARG A 42 -16.96 -50.09 -11.35
N GLY A 43 -17.19 -48.87 -10.79
CA GLY A 43 -18.36 -48.05 -11.13
C GLY A 43 -19.70 -48.59 -10.57
N ASP A 44 -19.67 -49.66 -9.77
CA ASP A 44 -20.87 -50.30 -9.19
C ASP A 44 -21.34 -49.68 -7.89
N TYR A 45 -20.57 -48.76 -7.33
CA TYR A 45 -20.92 -48.01 -6.13
C TYR A 45 -20.38 -46.56 -6.19
N SER A 46 -21.27 -45.63 -5.94
CA SER A 46 -20.96 -44.18 -5.84
C SER A 46 -21.57 -43.63 -4.54
N THR A 47 -20.85 -42.78 -3.85
CA THR A 47 -21.35 -42.07 -2.66
C THR A 47 -20.87 -40.63 -2.67
N THR A 48 -21.66 -39.76 -2.04
CA THR A 48 -21.28 -38.34 -1.86
C THR A 48 -20.69 -38.15 -0.48
N GLU A 49 -19.51 -37.52 -0.44
CA GLU A 49 -18.87 -37.10 0.79
C GLU A 49 -19.04 -35.59 0.93
N TYR A 50 -19.43 -35.14 2.11
CA TYR A 50 -19.52 -33.73 2.47
C TYR A 50 -18.43 -33.44 3.49
N ALA A 51 -17.80 -32.25 3.35
CA ALA A 51 -16.82 -31.75 4.32
C ALA A 51 -16.97 -30.25 4.50
N SER A 52 -16.58 -29.77 5.67
CA SER A 52 -16.50 -28.34 5.93
C SER A 52 -15.35 -27.69 5.15
N HIS A 53 -15.54 -26.46 4.72
CA HIS A 53 -14.48 -25.71 4.05
C HIS A 53 -13.27 -25.47 4.95
N ARG A 54 -12.09 -25.76 4.45
CA ARG A 54 -10.81 -25.31 5.01
C ARG A 54 -10.40 -24.00 4.35
N ALA A 55 -11.08 -22.95 4.76
CA ALA A 55 -10.91 -21.65 4.13
C ALA A 55 -9.74 -20.86 4.74
N THR A 56 -9.01 -20.16 3.89
CA THR A 56 -7.97 -19.20 4.26
C THR A 56 -8.40 -17.81 3.84
N THR A 57 -8.02 -16.78 4.64
CA THR A 57 -8.25 -15.40 4.26
C THR A 57 -7.32 -15.01 3.13
N ARG A 58 -7.88 -14.39 2.09
CA ARG A 58 -7.14 -13.83 0.96
C ARG A 58 -7.47 -12.36 0.79
N TYR A 59 -6.51 -11.66 0.20
CA TYR A 59 -6.61 -10.25 -0.10
C TYR A 59 -6.25 -10.03 -1.57
N GLU A 60 -7.07 -9.27 -2.27
CA GLU A 60 -6.83 -8.89 -3.67
C GLU A 60 -7.00 -7.39 -3.83
N GLN A 61 -6.19 -6.78 -4.69
CA GLN A 61 -6.40 -5.38 -5.07
C GLN A 61 -7.81 -5.23 -5.68
N TYR A 62 -8.55 -4.24 -5.20
CA TYR A 62 -9.85 -3.88 -5.75
C TYR A 62 -9.81 -2.51 -6.44
N SER A 63 -9.17 -1.53 -5.80
CA SER A 63 -9.01 -0.17 -6.33
C SER A 63 -7.69 0.42 -5.87
N ALA A 64 -7.39 1.67 -6.22
CA ALA A 64 -6.23 2.39 -5.71
C ALA A 64 -6.31 2.72 -4.20
N SER A 65 -7.49 2.65 -3.59
CA SER A 65 -7.73 2.96 -2.18
C SER A 65 -8.08 1.75 -1.33
N GLN A 66 -8.53 0.65 -1.94
CA GLN A 66 -9.07 -0.50 -1.23
C GLN A 66 -8.60 -1.83 -1.80
N HIS A 67 -8.46 -2.82 -0.93
CA HIS A 67 -8.38 -4.23 -1.28
C HIS A 67 -9.65 -4.97 -0.84
N LYS A 68 -9.93 -6.08 -1.51
CA LYS A 68 -10.99 -7.01 -1.20
C LYS A 68 -10.43 -8.08 -0.25
N ARG A 69 -11.10 -8.32 0.86
CA ARG A 69 -10.83 -9.41 1.80
C ARG A 69 -11.93 -10.45 1.70
N TYR A 70 -11.57 -11.72 1.56
CA TYR A 70 -12.51 -12.83 1.47
C TYR A 70 -11.90 -14.13 1.98
N SER A 71 -12.76 -15.09 2.33
CA SER A 71 -12.35 -16.44 2.66
C SER A 71 -12.39 -17.32 1.41
N TYR A 72 -11.33 -18.07 1.17
CA TYR A 72 -11.17 -18.91 0.00
C TYR A 72 -10.84 -20.35 0.41
N CYS A 73 -11.60 -21.30 -0.12
CA CYS A 73 -11.34 -22.73 0.04
C CYS A 73 -10.60 -23.26 -1.18
N ALA A 74 -9.36 -23.72 -0.99
CA ALA A 74 -8.56 -24.27 -2.08
C ALA A 74 -9.08 -25.65 -2.55
N ASP A 75 -9.73 -26.40 -1.66
CA ASP A 75 -10.20 -27.74 -1.99
C ASP A 75 -11.29 -27.72 -3.06
N CYS A 76 -12.24 -26.78 -2.98
CA CYS A 76 -13.30 -26.62 -3.97
C CYS A 76 -13.16 -25.39 -4.87
N ASN A 77 -12.01 -24.70 -4.78
CA ASN A 77 -11.68 -23.52 -5.59
C ASN A 77 -12.77 -22.43 -5.54
N SER A 78 -13.30 -22.14 -4.36
CA SER A 78 -14.43 -21.22 -4.20
C SER A 78 -14.24 -20.22 -3.07
N THR A 79 -14.81 -19.03 -3.25
CA THR A 79 -14.99 -18.06 -2.18
C THR A 79 -16.12 -18.53 -1.27
N VAL A 80 -15.90 -18.50 0.04
CA VAL A 80 -16.86 -18.91 1.07
C VAL A 80 -17.19 -17.76 1.99
N GLY A 81 -18.47 -17.54 2.25
CA GLY A 81 -18.95 -16.44 3.09
C GLY A 81 -18.99 -15.09 2.39
N SER A 82 -19.03 -14.01 3.21
CA SER A 82 -19.11 -12.64 2.72
C SER A 82 -17.73 -12.06 2.39
N MET A 83 -17.73 -11.11 1.47
CA MET A 83 -16.55 -10.28 1.15
C MET A 83 -16.64 -8.94 1.86
N SER A 84 -15.50 -8.40 2.25
CA SER A 84 -15.37 -7.02 2.75
C SER A 84 -14.35 -6.24 1.92
N TYR A 85 -14.46 -4.92 1.98
CA TYR A 85 -13.55 -3.99 1.32
C TYR A 85 -12.89 -3.13 2.38
N GLU A 86 -11.56 -3.14 2.39
CA GLU A 86 -10.75 -2.49 3.43
C GLU A 86 -9.72 -1.57 2.77
N GLY A 87 -9.33 -0.50 3.47
CA GLY A 87 -8.27 0.40 3.01
C GLY A 87 -6.92 -0.31 2.97
N HIS A 88 -6.04 0.11 2.04
CA HIS A 88 -4.67 -0.42 1.99
C HIS A 88 -3.85 0.01 3.21
N THR A 89 -3.13 -0.93 3.81
CA THR A 89 -2.09 -0.66 4.81
C THR A 89 -0.74 -0.72 4.12
N PHE A 90 -0.13 0.46 3.92
CA PHE A 90 1.13 0.59 3.19
C PHE A 90 2.34 0.54 4.10
N THR A 91 3.37 -0.19 3.65
CA THR A 91 4.76 -0.01 4.06
C THR A 91 5.52 0.64 2.91
N GLY A 92 6.38 1.60 3.21
CA GLY A 92 7.06 2.38 2.17
C GLY A 92 8.57 2.36 2.30
N SER A 93 9.25 2.50 1.17
CA SER A 93 10.68 2.77 1.08
C SER A 93 10.92 3.89 0.08
N THR A 94 12.06 4.60 0.25
CA THR A 94 12.45 5.66 -0.68
C THR A 94 13.69 5.20 -1.45
N SER A 95 13.63 5.28 -2.76
CA SER A 95 14.75 4.95 -3.65
C SER A 95 14.71 5.83 -4.89
N ASN A 96 15.87 6.32 -5.32
CA ASN A 96 16.03 7.13 -6.55
C ASN A 96 15.02 8.28 -6.67
N GLY A 97 14.74 8.97 -5.56
CA GLY A 97 13.78 10.09 -5.55
C GLY A 97 12.32 9.70 -5.68
N GLN A 98 11.99 8.43 -5.50
CA GLN A 98 10.63 7.91 -5.47
C GLN A 98 10.32 7.30 -4.12
N VAL A 99 9.09 7.48 -3.66
CA VAL A 99 8.51 6.76 -2.52
C VAL A 99 7.67 5.63 -3.08
N ILE A 100 8.11 4.39 -2.82
CA ILE A 100 7.42 3.17 -3.21
C ILE A 100 6.70 2.64 -1.98
N SER A 101 5.39 2.54 -2.04
CA SER A 101 4.55 2.04 -0.97
C SER A 101 3.86 0.77 -1.41
N ILE A 102 3.98 -0.31 -0.63
CA ILE A 102 3.43 -1.63 -0.93
C ILE A 102 2.42 -2.00 0.15
N CYS A 103 1.21 -2.40 -0.26
CA CYS A 103 0.25 -2.95 0.67
C CYS A 103 0.71 -4.33 1.14
N SER A 104 0.91 -4.50 2.45
CA SER A 104 1.39 -5.74 3.06
C SER A 104 0.42 -6.93 2.90
N LEU A 105 -0.86 -6.66 2.62
CA LEU A 105 -1.90 -7.68 2.52
C LEU A 105 -2.15 -8.15 1.08
N CYS A 106 -2.30 -7.22 0.12
CA CYS A 106 -2.64 -7.56 -1.25
C CYS A 106 -1.50 -7.34 -2.27
N GLY A 107 -0.36 -6.79 -1.84
CA GLY A 107 0.78 -6.51 -2.71
C GLY A 107 0.61 -5.30 -3.65
N TYR A 108 -0.51 -4.55 -3.57
CA TYR A 108 -0.70 -3.35 -4.39
C TYR A 108 0.43 -2.35 -4.15
N THR A 109 1.04 -1.88 -5.22
CA THR A 109 2.16 -0.94 -5.18
C THR A 109 1.74 0.43 -5.69
N LYS A 110 2.05 1.47 -4.91
CA LYS A 110 1.89 2.87 -5.28
C LYS A 110 3.25 3.55 -5.30
N THR A 111 3.56 4.24 -6.38
CA THR A 111 4.80 5.02 -6.51
C THR A 111 4.46 6.50 -6.61
N THR A 112 5.15 7.34 -5.82
CA THR A 112 5.02 8.80 -5.85
C THR A 112 6.41 9.43 -5.86
N ALA A 113 6.55 10.63 -6.43
CA ALA A 113 7.79 11.38 -6.32
C ALA A 113 8.06 11.78 -4.87
N GLN A 114 9.31 11.67 -4.45
CA GLN A 114 9.77 12.21 -3.16
C GLN A 114 9.65 13.72 -3.15
N THR A 115 9.16 14.29 -2.07
CA THR A 115 9.02 15.74 -1.90
C THR A 115 9.72 16.23 -0.64
N PHE A 116 10.10 17.50 -0.67
CA PHE A 116 10.75 18.19 0.43
C PHE A 116 10.03 19.51 0.70
N THR A 117 10.13 20.03 1.91
CA THR A 117 9.54 21.31 2.29
C THR A 117 10.62 22.40 2.31
N VAL A 118 10.39 23.49 1.58
CA VAL A 118 11.17 24.72 1.66
C VAL A 118 10.34 25.72 2.45
N SER A 119 10.77 26.02 3.68
CA SER A 119 10.13 26.98 4.58
C SER A 119 10.89 28.30 4.57
N TYR A 120 10.22 29.39 4.94
CA TYR A 120 10.80 30.73 4.98
C TYR A 120 10.68 31.32 6.38
N ASN A 121 11.73 32.00 6.83
CA ASN A 121 11.76 32.72 8.09
C ASN A 121 12.25 34.16 7.83
N ALA A 122 11.45 35.12 8.24
CA ALA A 122 11.78 36.53 8.04
C ALA A 122 12.98 37.03 8.88
N ASN A 123 13.53 36.20 9.79
CA ASN A 123 14.76 36.43 10.54
C ASN A 123 14.81 37.83 11.18
N GLY A 124 13.81 38.13 12.03
CA GLY A 124 13.65 39.43 12.69
C GLY A 124 12.88 40.47 11.86
N GLY A 125 12.38 40.12 10.69
CA GLY A 125 11.41 40.87 9.90
C GLY A 125 10.00 40.29 9.99
N SER A 126 9.13 40.69 9.08
CA SER A 126 7.74 40.24 8.93
C SER A 126 7.44 39.79 7.49
N ASN A 127 6.26 39.24 7.24
CA ASN A 127 5.77 38.82 5.92
C ASN A 127 6.66 37.79 5.20
N ALA A 128 7.17 36.78 5.94
CA ALA A 128 7.82 35.63 5.29
C ALA A 128 6.81 34.90 4.38
N PRO A 129 7.26 34.42 3.21
CA PRO A 129 6.43 33.64 2.32
C PRO A 129 5.91 32.35 3.00
N ALA A 130 4.79 31.81 2.50
CA ALA A 130 4.35 30.45 2.85
C ALA A 130 5.35 29.40 2.34
N SER A 131 5.41 28.27 3.02
CA SER A 131 6.26 27.14 2.61
C SER A 131 5.86 26.61 1.23
N GLN A 132 6.85 26.13 0.48
CA GLN A 132 6.70 25.54 -0.84
C GLN A 132 7.12 24.07 -0.83
N THR A 133 6.52 23.29 -1.74
CA THR A 133 6.90 21.89 -1.95
C THR A 133 7.90 21.77 -3.09
N LYS A 134 9.04 21.17 -2.81
CA LYS A 134 10.10 20.83 -3.76
C LYS A 134 9.99 19.36 -4.15
N VAL A 135 9.87 19.05 -5.42
CA VAL A 135 9.89 17.68 -5.92
C VAL A 135 11.33 17.24 -6.19
N HIS A 136 11.70 16.03 -5.85
CA HIS A 136 13.03 15.47 -6.11
C HIS A 136 13.41 15.63 -7.59
N GLY A 137 14.62 16.09 -7.86
CA GLY A 137 15.15 16.26 -9.22
C GLY A 137 14.55 17.45 -10.01
N VAL A 138 13.47 18.08 -9.55
CA VAL A 138 12.83 19.21 -10.23
C VAL A 138 13.26 20.52 -9.57
N THR A 139 13.77 21.47 -10.34
CA THR A 139 14.11 22.81 -9.82
C THR A 139 12.86 23.52 -9.31
N LEU A 140 12.93 24.07 -8.08
CA LEU A 140 11.88 24.90 -7.51
C LEU A 140 12.23 26.38 -7.71
N THR A 141 11.30 27.15 -8.26
CA THR A 141 11.38 28.63 -8.22
C THR A 141 10.92 29.08 -6.85
N LEU A 142 11.82 29.70 -6.09
CA LEU A 142 11.53 30.26 -4.77
C LEU A 142 10.50 31.38 -4.87
N SER A 143 9.80 31.63 -3.76
CA SER A 143 8.84 32.75 -3.70
C SER A 143 9.52 34.10 -4.04
N SER A 144 8.84 34.88 -4.85
CA SER A 144 9.25 36.26 -5.15
C SER A 144 8.82 37.29 -4.08
N THR A 145 8.05 36.85 -3.08
CA THR A 145 7.63 37.69 -1.96
C THR A 145 8.84 38.15 -1.16
N ILE A 146 8.98 39.44 -0.98
CA ILE A 146 10.05 40.07 -0.21
C ILE A 146 9.54 40.36 1.20
N PRO A 147 10.17 39.81 2.27
CA PRO A 147 9.82 40.12 3.64
C PRO A 147 10.19 41.57 3.96
N TYR A 148 9.67 42.09 5.08
CA TYR A 148 9.91 43.47 5.49
C TYR A 148 10.61 43.53 6.85
N ARG A 149 11.57 44.44 6.99
CA ARG A 149 12.19 44.80 8.27
C ARG A 149 12.53 46.31 8.28
N PHE A 150 12.05 47.01 9.29
CA PHE A 150 12.26 48.44 9.42
C PHE A 150 13.76 48.77 9.47
N ASN A 151 14.22 49.78 8.70
CA ASN A 151 15.62 50.20 8.53
C ASN A 151 16.57 49.10 7.99
N TYR A 152 16.05 48.08 7.31
CA TYR A 152 16.87 47.05 6.68
C TYR A 152 16.45 46.81 5.23
N GLU A 153 17.44 46.51 4.42
CA GLU A 153 17.25 46.05 3.05
C GLU A 153 17.36 44.52 2.99
N PHE A 154 16.42 43.90 2.32
CA PHE A 154 16.45 42.44 2.08
C PHE A 154 17.48 42.13 0.99
N LEU A 155 18.46 41.28 1.29
CA LEU A 155 19.50 40.85 0.35
C LEU A 155 19.15 39.50 -0.35
N GLY A 156 18.28 38.70 0.23
CA GLY A 156 17.92 37.35 -0.23
C GLY A 156 17.81 36.36 0.91
N TRP A 157 17.89 35.11 0.58
CA TRP A 157 17.69 33.99 1.48
C TRP A 157 18.97 33.20 1.72
N SER A 158 19.11 32.60 2.91
CA SER A 158 20.19 31.70 3.27
C SER A 158 19.66 30.54 4.16
N ALA A 159 20.28 29.36 4.10
CA ALA A 159 19.98 28.25 5.00
C ALA A 159 20.47 28.49 6.44
N SER A 160 21.30 29.55 6.68
CA SER A 160 21.78 29.93 8.02
C SER A 160 21.10 31.20 8.48
N SER A 161 20.58 31.24 9.71
CA SER A 161 20.00 32.42 10.33
C SER A 161 21.01 33.51 10.67
N SER A 162 22.29 33.18 10.76
CA SER A 162 23.41 34.11 11.03
C SER A 162 24.14 34.54 9.77
N ALA A 163 23.68 34.18 8.57
CA ALA A 163 24.33 34.55 7.32
C ALA A 163 24.30 36.07 7.10
N THR A 164 25.41 36.64 6.64
CA THR A 164 25.56 38.05 6.23
C THR A 164 25.46 38.21 4.71
N THR A 165 25.54 37.13 3.95
CA THR A 165 25.40 37.08 2.49
C THR A 165 24.28 36.14 2.10
N ALA A 166 23.49 36.50 1.10
CA ALA A 166 22.42 35.65 0.59
C ALA A 166 22.97 34.59 -0.36
N THR A 167 22.45 33.38 -0.23
CA THR A 167 22.71 32.25 -1.15
C THR A 167 21.72 32.22 -2.30
N TYR A 168 20.47 32.63 -2.03
CA TYR A 168 19.37 32.62 -3.00
C TYR A 168 18.71 34.01 -3.05
N THR A 169 18.27 34.40 -4.24
CA THR A 169 17.44 35.60 -4.43
C THR A 169 15.95 35.26 -4.29
N ALA A 170 15.08 36.22 -4.01
CA ALA A 170 13.64 36.08 -4.19
C ALA A 170 13.35 35.74 -5.65
N GLY A 171 12.48 34.75 -5.90
CA GLY A 171 12.21 34.22 -7.24
C GLY A 171 13.37 33.40 -7.83
N GLY A 172 14.46 33.18 -7.11
CA GLY A 172 15.61 32.40 -7.57
C GLY A 172 15.35 30.88 -7.59
N SER A 173 16.31 30.13 -8.11
CA SER A 173 16.21 28.68 -8.26
C SER A 173 16.76 27.95 -7.03
N TYR A 174 16.02 26.93 -6.57
CA TYR A 174 16.48 25.98 -5.56
C TYR A 174 16.48 24.54 -6.14
N THR A 175 17.66 23.94 -6.16
CA THR A 175 17.87 22.58 -6.75
C THR A 175 18.06 21.49 -5.69
N GLY A 176 18.25 21.88 -4.41
CA GLY A 176 18.51 20.93 -3.32
C GLY A 176 17.38 19.89 -3.15
N ASN A 177 17.76 18.64 -2.94
CA ASN A 177 16.81 17.55 -2.66
C ASN A 177 16.76 17.26 -1.15
N VAL A 178 16.54 18.31 -0.35
CA VAL A 178 16.42 18.27 1.11
C VAL A 178 15.39 19.29 1.57
N SER A 179 14.73 19.03 2.69
CA SER A 179 13.91 20.04 3.36
C SER A 179 14.82 21.09 4.02
N VAL A 180 14.46 22.35 3.90
CA VAL A 180 15.27 23.48 4.38
C VAL A 180 14.39 24.61 4.89
N THR A 181 14.88 25.33 5.91
CA THR A 181 14.35 26.64 6.26
C THR A 181 15.30 27.70 5.74
N LEU A 182 14.77 28.58 4.91
CA LEU A 182 15.50 29.74 4.36
C LEU A 182 15.21 30.95 5.22
N PHE A 183 16.28 31.55 5.76
CA PHE A 183 16.24 32.74 6.59
C PHE A 183 16.54 33.98 5.74
N ALA A 184 15.78 35.05 5.97
CA ALA A 184 16.05 36.33 5.33
C ALA A 184 17.41 36.90 5.77
N VAL A 185 18.19 37.37 4.81
CA VAL A 185 19.45 38.01 5.02
C VAL A 185 19.24 39.53 4.86
N TRP A 186 19.68 40.29 5.86
CA TRP A 186 19.41 41.70 5.98
C TRP A 186 20.68 42.52 5.98
N ARG A 187 20.63 43.72 5.33
CA ARG A 187 21.65 44.77 5.45
C ARG A 187 21.01 46.00 6.12
N TYR A 188 21.64 46.52 7.14
CA TYR A 188 21.18 47.79 7.77
C TYR A 188 21.22 48.92 6.74
N LYS A 189 20.12 49.65 6.61
CA LYS A 189 19.93 50.79 5.71
C LYS A 189 19.01 51.80 6.37
N PRO A 190 19.57 52.75 7.12
CA PRO A 190 18.76 53.78 7.78
C PRO A 190 18.04 54.65 6.75
N ALA A 191 16.88 55.20 7.13
CA ALA A 191 16.20 56.20 6.31
C ALA A 191 17.08 57.44 6.13
N THR A 192 17.27 57.86 4.89
CA THR A 192 17.85 59.16 4.58
C THR A 192 16.75 60.21 4.68
N TYR A 193 16.90 61.15 5.59
CA TYR A 193 16.01 62.30 5.74
C TYR A 193 16.41 63.42 4.75
#